data_d2ae8d17fdf95999afad3f5d1330ddee
#
_entry.id   d2ae8d17fdf95999afad3f5d1330ddee
#
_cell.length_a   1.000
_cell.length_b   1.000
_cell.length_c   1.000
_cell.angle_alpha   90.00
_cell.angle_beta   90.00
_cell.angle_gamma   90.00
#
_symmetry.space_group_name_H-M   'P 1'
#
loop_
_entity.id
_entity.type
_entity.pdbx_description
1 polymer ?
#
loop_
_entity_poly.entity_id
_entity_poly.type
_entity_poly.pdbx_seq_one_letter_code
_entity_poly.pdbx_strand_id
1 'polypeptide(L)'
;MDDSLITVKDVADYLKLKEQTVYLLARQNKIPSLKVGGSLRFKKSQIDSWLSSRTDSPRQTLNQQRVLIVDDEETVRSTLRRMVELHGIAVVTAQSGSEAVEKTRQGSFRLVFLDLNMPGMNGVETLKALKEIDRELIVVAVTALTGEDQLFRNIIELGPISVIPKPFTMQHINDVLGLYLENVSRLG
;
A
#
# COMPACT_ATOMS: atom_id res chain seq x y z
N MET A 1 -27.72 -1.19 -23.70
CA MET A 1 -26.35 -1.34 -23.19
C MET A 1 -25.59 -2.15 -24.23
N ASP A 2 -24.58 -1.58 -24.84
CA ASP A 2 -23.81 -2.26 -25.88
C ASP A 2 -22.88 -3.29 -25.21
N ASP A 3 -23.30 -4.55 -25.24
CA ASP A 3 -22.59 -5.70 -24.62
C ASP A 3 -21.64 -6.37 -25.64
N SER A 4 -21.13 -5.56 -26.62
CA SER A 4 -20.25 -6.04 -27.67
C SER A 4 -18.91 -6.52 -27.10
N LEU A 5 -18.46 -7.69 -27.61
CA LEU A 5 -17.14 -8.23 -27.30
C LEU A 5 -16.09 -7.52 -28.15
N ILE A 6 -15.10 -6.92 -27.51
CA ILE A 6 -13.98 -6.23 -28.14
C ILE A 6 -12.68 -7.03 -27.99
N THR A 7 -11.72 -6.79 -28.87
CA THR A 7 -10.43 -7.47 -28.92
C THR A 7 -9.40 -6.83 -28.00
N VAL A 8 -8.26 -7.48 -27.82
CA VAL A 8 -7.07 -6.90 -27.11
C VAL A 8 -6.64 -5.60 -27.77
N LYS A 9 -6.67 -5.53 -29.11
CA LYS A 9 -6.29 -4.33 -29.86
C LYS A 9 -7.25 -3.16 -29.58
N ASP A 10 -8.57 -3.44 -29.62
CA ASP A 10 -9.58 -2.41 -29.33
C ASP A 10 -9.44 -1.84 -27.92
N VAL A 11 -9.14 -2.71 -26.93
CA VAL A 11 -8.89 -2.28 -25.55
C VAL A 11 -7.58 -1.49 -25.45
N ALA A 12 -6.54 -1.92 -26.14
CA ALA A 12 -5.26 -1.22 -26.17
C ALA A 12 -5.41 0.20 -26.75
N ASP A 13 -6.13 0.33 -27.87
CA ASP A 13 -6.42 1.61 -28.52
C ASP A 13 -7.31 2.50 -27.62
N TYR A 14 -8.33 1.91 -27.01
CA TYR A 14 -9.25 2.61 -26.10
C TYR A 14 -8.55 3.15 -24.84
N LEU A 15 -7.69 2.33 -24.22
CA LEU A 15 -6.96 2.69 -22.99
C LEU A 15 -5.65 3.44 -23.27
N LYS A 16 -5.26 3.66 -24.54
CA LYS A 16 -3.95 4.21 -24.95
C LYS A 16 -2.77 3.41 -24.39
N LEU A 17 -2.90 2.09 -24.36
CA LEU A 17 -1.87 1.15 -23.90
C LEU A 17 -1.32 0.34 -25.07
N LYS A 18 -0.16 -0.35 -24.84
CA LYS A 18 0.33 -1.36 -25.77
C LYS A 18 -0.45 -2.66 -25.60
N GLU A 19 -0.70 -3.42 -26.68
CA GLU A 19 -1.38 -4.71 -26.62
C GLU A 19 -0.75 -5.69 -25.61
N GLN A 20 0.60 -5.71 -25.56
CA GLN A 20 1.35 -6.53 -24.60
C GLN A 20 0.99 -6.20 -23.14
N THR A 21 0.75 -4.91 -22.83
CA THR A 21 0.32 -4.48 -21.51
C THR A 21 -1.08 -4.98 -21.19
N VAL A 22 -2.01 -4.93 -22.16
CA VAL A 22 -3.37 -5.47 -22.00
C VAL A 22 -3.34 -6.98 -21.77
N TYR A 23 -2.51 -7.72 -22.53
CA TYR A 23 -2.30 -9.16 -22.31
C TYR A 23 -1.78 -9.45 -20.90
N LEU A 24 -0.81 -8.69 -20.42
CA LEU A 24 -0.25 -8.85 -19.09
C LEU A 24 -1.28 -8.60 -17.99
N LEU A 25 -2.05 -7.52 -18.12
CA LEU A 25 -3.13 -7.18 -17.18
C LEU A 25 -4.22 -8.26 -17.14
N ALA A 26 -4.60 -8.80 -18.30
CA ALA A 26 -5.59 -9.88 -18.39
C ALA A 26 -5.06 -11.18 -17.75
N ARG A 27 -3.80 -11.55 -17.98
CA ARG A 27 -3.15 -12.72 -17.35
C ARG A 27 -3.07 -12.61 -15.83
N GLN A 28 -2.90 -11.39 -15.31
CA GLN A 28 -2.83 -11.11 -13.88
C GLN A 28 -4.22 -10.87 -13.25
N ASN A 29 -5.31 -11.10 -14.00
CA ASN A 29 -6.69 -10.79 -13.58
C ASN A 29 -6.89 -9.32 -13.13
N LYS A 30 -6.04 -8.40 -13.60
CA LYS A 30 -6.10 -6.96 -13.27
C LYS A 30 -7.05 -6.17 -14.17
N ILE A 31 -7.55 -6.77 -15.25
CA ILE A 31 -8.57 -6.23 -16.15
C ILE A 31 -9.60 -7.33 -16.44
N PRO A 32 -10.91 -7.02 -16.41
CA PRO A 32 -11.95 -8.00 -16.69
C PRO A 32 -11.82 -8.52 -18.12
N SER A 33 -11.60 -9.81 -18.27
CA SER A 33 -11.38 -10.47 -19.57
C SER A 33 -12.08 -11.81 -19.64
N LEU A 34 -12.39 -12.27 -20.86
CA LEU A 34 -13.06 -13.52 -21.16
C LEU A 34 -12.20 -14.30 -22.18
N LYS A 35 -12.12 -15.62 -22.06
CA LYS A 35 -11.56 -16.48 -23.10
C LYS A 35 -12.68 -17.02 -23.99
N VAL A 36 -12.65 -16.68 -25.26
CA VAL A 36 -13.60 -17.14 -26.27
C VAL A 36 -12.82 -17.76 -27.42
N GLY A 37 -12.99 -19.07 -27.67
CA GLY A 37 -12.28 -19.77 -28.74
C GLY A 37 -10.76 -19.70 -28.65
N GLY A 38 -10.20 -19.72 -27.44
CA GLY A 38 -8.75 -19.59 -27.20
C GLY A 38 -8.19 -18.18 -27.24
N SER A 39 -8.98 -17.18 -27.66
CA SER A 39 -8.58 -15.77 -27.73
C SER A 39 -9.17 -14.95 -26.58
N LEU A 40 -8.42 -13.96 -26.11
CA LEU A 40 -8.92 -13.01 -25.12
C LEU A 40 -9.95 -12.05 -25.76
N ARG A 41 -11.05 -11.86 -25.06
CA ARG A 41 -12.10 -10.89 -25.41
C ARG A 41 -12.48 -10.11 -24.15
N PHE A 42 -13.08 -8.95 -24.36
CA PHE A 42 -13.49 -8.05 -23.30
C PHE A 42 -14.90 -7.54 -23.58
N LYS A 43 -15.73 -7.42 -22.56
CA LYS A 43 -16.99 -6.69 -22.68
C LYS A 43 -16.73 -5.22 -22.49
N LYS A 44 -17.12 -4.38 -23.47
CA LYS A 44 -16.90 -2.93 -23.40
C LYS A 44 -17.50 -2.35 -22.13
N SER A 45 -18.72 -2.75 -21.77
CA SER A 45 -19.38 -2.32 -20.53
C SER A 45 -18.60 -2.66 -19.27
N GLN A 46 -17.92 -3.83 -19.22
CA GLN A 46 -17.05 -4.21 -18.09
C GLN A 46 -15.76 -3.40 -18.06
N ILE A 47 -15.20 -3.06 -19.22
CA ILE A 47 -14.03 -2.17 -19.30
C ILE A 47 -14.41 -0.76 -18.84
N ASP A 48 -15.56 -0.25 -19.27
CA ASP A 48 -16.06 1.07 -18.85
C ASP A 48 -16.34 1.12 -17.35
N SER A 49 -16.99 0.08 -16.79
CA SER A 49 -17.20 -0.06 -15.33
C SER A 49 -15.88 -0.18 -14.58
N TRP A 50 -14.92 -0.93 -15.11
CA TRP A 50 -13.58 -1.08 -14.53
C TRP A 50 -12.78 0.24 -14.58
N LEU A 51 -12.91 1.01 -15.67
CA LEU A 51 -12.38 2.38 -15.76
C LEU A 51 -13.07 3.29 -14.76
N SER A 52 -14.43 3.29 -14.72
CA SER A 52 -15.19 4.11 -13.79
C SER A 52 -14.85 3.78 -12.34
N SER A 53 -14.71 2.51 -11.98
CA SER A 53 -14.26 2.12 -10.64
C SER A 53 -12.85 2.58 -10.32
N ARG A 54 -12.05 2.97 -11.31
CA ARG A 54 -10.72 3.58 -11.18
C ARG A 54 -10.73 5.10 -11.38
N THR A 55 -11.76 5.65 -12.02
CA THR A 55 -11.94 7.10 -12.25
C THR A 55 -12.88 7.76 -11.24
N ASP A 56 -13.76 6.98 -10.60
CA ASP A 56 -14.60 7.49 -9.53
C ASP A 56 -13.80 7.63 -8.24
N SER A 57 -13.01 8.60 -8.23
CA SER A 57 -12.39 9.43 -7.22
C SER A 57 -10.89 9.53 -7.37
N PRO A 58 -10.38 10.65 -7.88
CA PRO A 58 -9.01 11.07 -7.57
C PRO A 58 -8.76 11.14 -6.05
N ARG A 59 -9.85 11.27 -5.27
CA ARG A 59 -9.79 11.25 -3.79
C ARG A 59 -9.72 9.84 -3.19
N GLN A 60 -10.28 8.79 -3.82
CA GLN A 60 -10.22 7.43 -3.27
C GLN A 60 -8.91 6.72 -3.63
N THR A 61 -8.36 6.91 -4.83
CA THR A 61 -7.03 6.36 -5.19
C THR A 61 -5.90 7.03 -4.42
N LEU A 62 -5.98 8.34 -4.17
CA LEU A 62 -5.04 9.06 -3.30
C LEU A 62 -5.25 8.67 -1.82
N ASN A 63 -6.46 8.33 -1.40
CA ASN A 63 -6.75 7.87 -0.05
C ASN A 63 -6.35 6.40 0.18
N GLN A 64 -6.33 5.57 -0.87
CA GLN A 64 -5.91 4.17 -0.79
C GLN A 64 -4.39 3.96 -0.71
N GLN A 65 -3.59 5.00 -0.99
CA GLN A 65 -2.12 4.97 -0.89
C GLN A 65 -1.59 5.84 0.25
N ARG A 66 -2.41 6.15 1.25
CA ARG A 66 -1.93 6.90 2.42
C ARG A 66 -1.06 6.01 3.30
N VAL A 67 0.07 6.58 3.70
CA VAL A 67 0.99 5.97 4.65
C VAL A 67 0.84 6.66 6.00
N LEU A 68 0.75 5.87 7.07
CA LEU A 68 0.84 6.37 8.43
C LEU A 68 2.25 6.12 8.97
N ILE A 69 2.86 7.13 9.57
CA ILE A 69 4.15 7.03 10.26
C ILE A 69 3.93 7.27 11.74
N VAL A 70 4.32 6.30 12.55
CA VAL A 70 4.12 6.30 14.01
C VAL A 70 5.47 6.17 14.70
N ASP A 71 5.88 7.21 15.40
CA ASP A 71 7.16 7.30 16.11
C ASP A 71 7.06 8.47 17.10
N ASP A 72 7.61 8.36 18.29
CA ASP A 72 7.56 9.45 19.28
C ASP A 72 8.59 10.56 18.98
N GLU A 73 9.65 10.24 18.22
CA GLU A 73 10.68 11.19 17.81
C GLU A 73 10.28 11.99 16.56
N GLU A 74 10.12 13.31 16.69
CA GLU A 74 9.78 14.21 15.57
C GLU A 74 10.79 14.16 14.42
N THR A 75 12.07 14.04 14.73
CA THR A 75 13.15 13.95 13.73
C THR A 75 13.02 12.70 12.86
N VAL A 76 12.64 11.57 13.44
CA VAL A 76 12.40 10.31 12.73
C VAL A 76 11.14 10.44 11.87
N ARG A 77 10.03 10.93 12.44
CA ARG A 77 8.78 11.14 11.70
C ARG A 77 8.98 12.07 10.50
N SER A 78 9.65 13.21 10.68
CA SER A 78 9.90 14.17 9.60
C SER A 78 10.81 13.62 8.52
N THR A 79 11.81 12.82 8.88
CA THR A 79 12.73 12.19 7.93
C THR A 79 12.01 11.13 7.09
N LEU A 80 11.29 10.20 7.73
CA LEU A 80 10.49 9.18 7.04
C LEU A 80 9.44 9.81 6.14
N ARG A 81 8.74 10.83 6.65
CA ARG A 81 7.74 11.57 5.89
C ARG A 81 8.33 12.12 4.59
N ARG A 82 9.46 12.82 4.65
CA ARG A 82 10.12 13.37 3.46
C ARG A 82 10.51 12.27 2.48
N MET A 83 11.06 11.15 2.97
CA MET A 83 11.45 10.02 2.12
C MET A 83 10.25 9.41 1.38
N VAL A 84 9.11 9.23 2.06
CA VAL A 84 7.89 8.68 1.47
C VAL A 84 7.22 9.68 0.52
N GLU A 85 7.17 10.96 0.88
CA GLU A 85 6.57 12.02 0.05
C GLU A 85 7.33 12.24 -1.26
N LEU A 86 8.63 11.92 -1.35
CA LEU A 86 9.39 11.94 -2.61
C LEU A 86 8.83 10.97 -3.65
N HIS A 87 8.08 9.95 -3.25
CA HIS A 87 7.37 9.03 -4.13
C HIS A 87 5.95 9.46 -4.49
N GLY A 88 5.55 10.69 -4.14
CA GLY A 88 4.20 11.21 -4.40
C GLY A 88 3.11 10.61 -3.52
N ILE A 89 3.48 9.96 -2.43
CA ILE A 89 2.57 9.26 -1.51
C ILE A 89 2.13 10.23 -0.40
N ALA A 90 0.83 10.26 -0.12
CA ALA A 90 0.30 11.06 0.97
C ALA A 90 0.64 10.43 2.34
N VAL A 91 1.23 11.23 3.22
CA VAL A 91 1.67 10.79 4.55
C VAL A 91 0.86 11.47 5.64
N VAL A 92 0.50 10.69 6.65
CA VAL A 92 -0.02 11.15 7.94
C VAL A 92 0.97 10.67 9.01
N THR A 93 1.20 11.48 10.03
CA THR A 93 2.09 11.13 11.14
C THR A 93 1.31 11.01 12.45
N ALA A 94 1.77 10.16 13.35
CA ALA A 94 1.29 10.06 14.73
C ALA A 94 2.50 9.98 15.68
N GLN A 95 2.42 10.65 16.81
CA GLN A 95 3.48 10.70 17.80
C GLN A 95 3.34 9.64 18.91
N SER A 96 2.28 8.81 18.83
CA SER A 96 2.02 7.73 19.80
C SER A 96 1.14 6.65 19.19
N GLY A 97 1.14 5.48 19.81
CA GLY A 97 0.26 4.38 19.43
C GLY A 97 -1.22 4.74 19.55
N SER A 98 -1.60 5.45 20.60
CA SER A 98 -2.99 5.90 20.80
C SER A 98 -3.46 6.84 19.70
N GLU A 99 -2.62 7.79 19.29
CA GLU A 99 -2.93 8.70 18.18
C GLU A 99 -3.01 7.95 16.83
N ALA A 100 -2.14 6.94 16.63
CA ALA A 100 -2.18 6.09 15.44
C ALA A 100 -3.51 5.32 15.34
N VAL A 101 -3.98 4.72 16.42
CA VAL A 101 -5.27 4.03 16.52
C VAL A 101 -6.43 4.97 16.20
N GLU A 102 -6.45 6.17 16.78
CA GLU A 102 -7.46 7.19 16.52
C GLU A 102 -7.52 7.57 15.04
N LYS A 103 -6.35 7.86 14.45
CA LYS A 103 -6.24 8.22 13.02
C LYS A 103 -6.67 7.08 12.10
N THR A 104 -6.40 5.83 12.48
CA THR A 104 -6.80 4.66 11.69
C THR A 104 -8.32 4.40 11.76
N ARG A 105 -8.97 4.77 12.86
CA ARG A 105 -10.44 4.74 12.94
C ARG A 105 -11.10 5.80 12.06
N GLN A 106 -10.45 6.94 11.87
CA GLN A 106 -10.98 8.08 11.12
C GLN A 106 -10.65 8.05 9.63
N GLY A 107 -9.72 7.19 9.20
CA GLY A 107 -9.28 7.13 7.83
C GLY A 107 -8.58 5.82 7.46
N SER A 108 -8.48 5.56 6.16
CA SER A 108 -7.83 4.37 5.64
C SER A 108 -6.36 4.62 5.36
N PHE A 109 -5.52 3.65 5.66
CA PHE A 109 -4.10 3.61 5.33
C PHE A 109 -3.77 2.30 4.62
N ARG A 110 -2.83 2.34 3.69
CA ARG A 110 -2.33 1.13 3.03
C ARG A 110 -1.14 0.52 3.75
N LEU A 111 -0.33 1.37 4.34
CA LEU A 111 0.93 0.99 4.98
C LEU A 111 1.13 1.84 6.24
N VAL A 112 1.65 1.23 7.29
CA VAL A 112 2.08 1.90 8.52
C VAL A 112 3.56 1.62 8.74
N PHE A 113 4.36 2.66 8.92
CA PHE A 113 5.68 2.56 9.55
C PHE A 113 5.49 2.79 11.04
N LEU A 114 5.91 1.82 11.86
CA LEU A 114 5.64 1.80 13.30
C LEU A 114 6.92 1.62 14.10
N ASP A 115 7.24 2.56 14.96
CA ASP A 115 8.26 2.32 15.98
C ASP A 115 7.72 1.36 17.05
N LEU A 116 8.59 0.47 17.51
CA LEU A 116 8.26 -0.50 18.55
C LEU A 116 8.47 0.03 19.96
N ASN A 117 9.43 0.96 20.12
CA ASN A 117 9.84 1.45 21.43
C ASN A 117 9.32 2.87 21.67
N MET A 118 8.05 2.97 21.94
CA MET A 118 7.39 4.26 22.26
C MET A 118 6.89 4.27 23.71
N PRO A 119 6.86 5.45 24.37
CA PRO A 119 6.28 5.59 25.68
C PRO A 119 4.74 5.43 25.64
N GLY A 120 4.19 4.88 26.73
CA GLY A 120 2.75 4.62 26.84
C GLY A 120 2.36 3.34 26.06
N MET A 121 1.54 3.49 25.03
CA MET A 121 1.14 2.37 24.17
C MET A 121 2.31 1.97 23.24
N ASN A 122 2.96 0.84 23.55
CA ASN A 122 4.10 0.36 22.78
C ASN A 122 3.72 -0.17 21.40
N GLY A 123 4.74 -0.46 20.56
CA GLY A 123 4.52 -0.90 19.18
C GLY A 123 3.74 -2.21 19.05
N VAL A 124 3.92 -3.15 19.98
CA VAL A 124 3.17 -4.45 19.96
C VAL A 124 1.68 -4.21 20.24
N GLU A 125 1.37 -3.40 21.24
CA GLU A 125 -0.01 -3.04 21.56
C GLU A 125 -0.65 -2.23 20.45
N THR A 126 0.12 -1.30 19.86
CA THR A 126 -0.31 -0.50 18.72
C THR A 126 -0.61 -1.41 17.52
N LEU A 127 0.29 -2.33 17.16
CA LEU A 127 0.09 -3.26 16.06
C LEU A 127 -1.20 -4.08 16.24
N LYS A 128 -1.43 -4.63 17.44
CA LYS A 128 -2.64 -5.41 17.74
C LYS A 128 -3.90 -4.57 17.52
N ALA A 129 -3.94 -3.37 18.07
CA ALA A 129 -5.08 -2.46 17.94
C ALA A 129 -5.32 -2.02 16.48
N LEU A 130 -4.27 -1.77 15.71
CA LEU A 130 -4.37 -1.46 14.28
C LEU A 130 -4.94 -2.63 13.48
N LYS A 131 -4.49 -3.87 13.77
CA LYS A 131 -4.98 -5.08 13.11
C LYS A 131 -6.41 -5.47 13.50
N GLU A 132 -6.89 -5.05 14.65
CA GLU A 132 -8.31 -5.17 15.04
C GLU A 132 -9.19 -4.23 14.19
N ILE A 133 -8.71 -3.06 13.81
CA ILE A 133 -9.43 -2.10 12.97
C ILE A 133 -9.40 -2.54 11.50
N ASP A 134 -8.22 -2.91 11.01
CA ASP A 134 -8.01 -3.35 9.62
C ASP A 134 -6.99 -4.51 9.59
N ARG A 135 -7.47 -5.73 9.35
CA ARG A 135 -6.64 -6.93 9.27
C ARG A 135 -5.68 -6.93 8.07
N GLU A 136 -6.06 -6.25 6.98
CA GLU A 136 -5.28 -6.16 5.75
C GLU A 136 -4.23 -5.03 5.78
N LEU A 137 -4.25 -4.19 6.81
CA LEU A 137 -3.30 -3.10 6.97
C LEU A 137 -1.87 -3.63 7.04
N ILE A 138 -1.03 -3.17 6.12
CA ILE A 138 0.38 -3.56 6.11
C ILE A 138 1.12 -2.74 7.16
N VAL A 139 1.84 -3.41 8.05
CA VAL A 139 2.64 -2.75 9.07
C VAL A 139 4.11 -3.13 8.91
N VAL A 140 4.97 -2.13 8.88
CA VAL A 140 6.43 -2.26 8.83
C VAL A 140 7.00 -1.67 10.11
N ALA A 141 7.69 -2.48 10.89
CA ALA A 141 8.38 -2.00 12.09
C ALA A 141 9.63 -1.20 11.69
N VAL A 142 9.82 -0.03 12.29
CA VAL A 142 11.04 0.80 12.14
C VAL A 142 11.63 0.96 13.52
N THR A 143 12.68 0.22 13.86
CA THR A 143 13.11 0.11 15.25
C THR A 143 14.60 -0.06 15.41
N ALA A 144 15.13 0.39 16.57
CA ALA A 144 16.48 0.11 17.01
C ALA A 144 16.58 -1.23 17.79
N LEU A 145 15.43 -1.86 18.11
CA LEU A 145 15.41 -3.14 18.82
C LEU A 145 15.99 -4.27 17.95
N THR A 146 16.55 -5.27 18.61
CA THR A 146 17.18 -6.43 17.98
C THR A 146 16.50 -7.72 18.37
N GLY A 147 16.93 -8.86 17.82
CA GLY A 147 16.41 -10.18 18.17
C GLY A 147 16.58 -10.56 19.65
N GLU A 148 17.42 -9.85 20.41
CA GLU A 148 17.60 -10.06 21.85
C GLU A 148 16.49 -9.38 22.67
N ASP A 149 15.83 -8.38 22.10
CA ASP A 149 14.74 -7.64 22.75
C ASP A 149 13.44 -8.43 22.80
N GLN A 150 12.80 -8.48 23.96
CA GLN A 150 11.53 -9.19 24.13
C GLN A 150 10.41 -8.57 23.27
N LEU A 151 10.37 -7.24 23.14
CA LEU A 151 9.40 -6.54 22.27
C LEU A 151 9.57 -6.95 20.81
N PHE A 152 10.82 -7.06 20.33
CA PHE A 152 11.09 -7.49 18.97
C PHE A 152 10.61 -8.94 18.75
N ARG A 153 10.89 -9.86 19.69
CA ARG A 153 10.39 -11.25 19.60
C ARG A 153 8.87 -11.31 19.58
N ASN A 154 8.22 -10.56 20.45
CA ASN A 154 6.74 -10.52 20.52
C ASN A 154 6.09 -10.05 19.22
N ILE A 155 6.71 -9.09 18.51
CA ILE A 155 6.14 -8.59 17.26
C ILE A 155 6.32 -9.59 16.11
N ILE A 156 7.42 -10.31 16.07
CA ILE A 156 7.67 -11.36 15.08
C ILE A 156 6.68 -12.54 15.28
N GLU A 157 6.32 -12.86 16.51
CA GLU A 157 5.34 -13.91 16.83
C GLU A 157 3.90 -13.55 16.38
N LEU A 158 3.59 -12.27 16.20
CA LEU A 158 2.28 -11.83 15.69
C LEU A 158 2.06 -12.09 14.20
N GLY A 159 3.07 -12.57 13.49
CA GLY A 159 3.01 -12.94 12.08
C GLY A 159 4.00 -12.18 11.20
N PRO A 160 3.95 -12.41 9.89
CA PRO A 160 4.91 -11.81 8.97
C PRO A 160 4.79 -10.28 8.97
N ILE A 161 5.84 -9.63 9.42
CA ILE A 161 6.02 -8.19 9.42
C ILE A 161 7.40 -7.86 8.86
N SER A 162 7.47 -6.86 8.01
CA SER A 162 8.77 -6.34 7.58
C SER A 162 9.37 -5.45 8.67
N VAL A 163 10.68 -5.52 8.82
CA VAL A 163 11.41 -4.73 9.82
C VAL A 163 12.49 -3.90 9.14
N ILE A 164 12.54 -2.63 9.46
CA ILE A 164 13.60 -1.69 9.06
C ILE A 164 14.39 -1.31 10.31
N PRO A 165 15.70 -1.55 10.34
CA PRO A 165 16.53 -1.13 11.46
C PRO A 165 16.73 0.39 11.47
N LYS A 166 16.80 0.99 12.65
CA LYS A 166 17.32 2.35 12.84
C LYS A 166 18.84 2.27 13.06
N PRO A 167 19.67 3.06 12.36
CA PRO A 167 19.32 4.09 11.37
C PRO A 167 18.92 3.48 10.01
N PHE A 168 17.90 4.04 9.39
CA PHE A 168 17.41 3.60 8.08
C PHE A 168 17.95 4.49 6.95
N THR A 169 17.91 3.94 5.74
CA THR A 169 18.34 4.61 4.50
C THR A 169 17.17 4.74 3.53
N MET A 170 17.35 5.58 2.49
CA MET A 170 16.39 5.68 1.39
C MET A 170 16.15 4.32 0.72
N GLN A 171 17.19 3.47 0.61
CA GLN A 171 17.05 2.14 0.01
C GLN A 171 16.05 1.27 0.79
N HIS A 172 16.11 1.27 2.13
CA HIS A 172 15.15 0.53 2.96
C HIS A 172 13.69 0.97 2.69
N ILE A 173 13.47 2.27 2.51
CA ILE A 173 12.15 2.82 2.22
C ILE A 173 11.70 2.44 0.81
N ASN A 174 12.58 2.56 -0.19
CA ASN A 174 12.30 2.17 -1.57
C ASN A 174 11.91 0.69 -1.68
N ASP A 175 12.63 -0.20 -1.00
CA ASP A 175 12.35 -1.64 -0.99
C ASP A 175 10.95 -1.93 -0.42
N VAL A 176 10.60 -1.31 0.70
CA VAL A 176 9.28 -1.46 1.32
C VAL A 176 8.18 -0.89 0.43
N LEU A 177 8.35 0.32 -0.09
CA LEU A 177 7.36 0.93 -0.97
C LEU A 177 7.17 0.11 -2.26
N GLY A 178 8.26 -0.41 -2.83
CA GLY A 178 8.23 -1.29 -4.01
C GLY A 178 7.54 -2.63 -3.76
N LEU A 179 7.63 -3.18 -2.55
CA LEU A 179 6.97 -4.44 -2.18
C LEU A 179 5.47 -4.27 -1.92
N TYR A 180 5.06 -3.20 -1.26
CA TYR A 180 3.72 -3.08 -0.69
C TYR A 180 2.81 -2.06 -1.38
N LEU A 181 3.37 -1.12 -2.15
CA LEU A 181 2.60 -0.12 -2.86
C LEU A 181 2.70 -0.30 -4.38
N GLU A 182 1.57 -0.55 -5.03
CA GLU A 182 1.51 -0.62 -6.49
C GLU A 182 1.87 0.74 -7.11
N ASN A 183 2.71 0.71 -8.16
CA ASN A 183 3.16 1.87 -8.95
C ASN A 183 4.29 2.75 -8.40
N VAL A 184 4.92 2.45 -7.29
CA VAL A 184 6.10 3.19 -6.80
C VAL A 184 7.38 2.77 -7.53
N SER A 185 7.44 1.57 -8.10
CA SER A 185 8.63 0.99 -8.76
C SER A 185 8.99 1.60 -10.13
N ARG A 186 8.43 2.74 -10.54
CA ARG A 186 8.66 3.34 -11.87
C ARG A 186 9.38 4.68 -11.88
N LEU A 187 9.95 5.13 -10.78
CA LEU A 187 10.70 6.37 -10.67
C LEU A 187 12.18 6.13 -10.29
N GLY A 188 12.78 5.09 -10.84
CA GLY A 188 14.20 4.82 -10.80
C GLY A 188 14.77 4.73 -12.20
#